data_fab33d20abab3ff9af097209901cfee0
#
_entry.id   fab33d20abab3ff9af097209901cfee0
#
_cell.length_a   1.000
_cell.length_b   1.000
_cell.length_c   1.000
_cell.angle_alpha   90.00
_cell.angle_beta   90.00
_cell.angle_gamma   90.00
#
_symmetry.space_group_name_H-M   'P 1'
#
loop_
_entity.id
_entity.type
_entity.pdbx_description
1 polymer ?
#
loop_
_entity_poly.entity_id
_entity_poly.type
_entity_poly.pdbx_seq_one_letter_code
_entity_poly.pdbx_strand_id
1 'polypeptide(L)'
;MKSFLLLLITCLFSRSAWTQSDVQKRYQTQLILADNGSTVNLDQGTFTFTGSLSLEDKKHIVIRGKGIDKTVLSFKGQTDGAEGLRVSNAEDIIIENLTIQDTKGDGIKTMNVKGITFRNVKVEWTGPPKADNGGYGLYPVQCDNVMIDGCTAIGASDAGIYVGQSRGIVVKNSQAYHNVAGIEIENSRNADVFNNEAYENTGGILVFDLPDLVQKQGGNVRVYNNYVHDNNLPNFAPEGNIVAGVSDGTGLLILAANRVEVFGNRFIRNQSVGTGIISYLITERPITDKGYYPFSSSISIHDNVYERDPGPPTSRGRFGKLFHSVLKFNQDIPHILYDGIADPSTLDKEGNPLPDRRICIRNNKNQSVANLDAGRGFQHVSRDAAPFNCQLDPLKITVGNDR
;
A
#
# COMPACT_ATOMS: atom_id res chain seq x y z
N MET A 1 5.43 -61.21 54.21
CA MET A 1 5.82 -59.98 53.47
C MET A 1 5.49 -60.16 51.97
N LYS A 2 4.39 -59.57 51.53
CA LYS A 2 3.97 -59.65 50.11
C LYS A 2 4.28 -58.30 49.48
N SER A 3 5.25 -58.26 48.54
CA SER A 3 5.56 -57.07 47.75
C SER A 3 4.54 -56.88 46.65
N PHE A 4 3.84 -55.75 46.67
CA PHE A 4 2.95 -55.30 45.58
C PHE A 4 3.80 -54.51 44.57
N LEU A 5 3.93 -55.05 43.38
CA LEU A 5 4.60 -54.34 42.24
C LEU A 5 3.54 -53.49 41.54
N LEU A 6 3.62 -52.16 41.65
CA LEU A 6 2.78 -51.19 40.98
C LEU A 6 3.29 -50.94 39.58
N LEU A 7 2.58 -51.44 38.57
CA LEU A 7 2.91 -51.20 37.16
C LEU A 7 2.35 -49.85 36.74
N LEU A 8 3.22 -48.84 36.56
CA LEU A 8 2.84 -47.52 35.98
C LEU A 8 2.75 -47.67 34.48
N ILE A 9 1.53 -47.72 33.94
CA ILE A 9 1.28 -47.61 32.50
C ILE A 9 1.35 -46.13 32.12
N THR A 10 2.46 -45.69 31.59
CA THR A 10 2.59 -44.39 30.93
C THR A 10 1.97 -44.45 29.54
N CYS A 11 0.74 -43.96 29.38
CA CYS A 11 0.16 -43.71 28.07
C CYS A 11 0.95 -42.60 27.37
N LEU A 12 1.88 -42.98 26.52
CA LEU A 12 2.50 -42.12 25.54
C LEU A 12 1.44 -41.78 24.46
N PHE A 13 0.77 -40.63 24.61
CA PHE A 13 0.05 -40.02 23.50
C PHE A 13 1.10 -39.59 22.44
N SER A 14 1.37 -40.45 21.48
CA SER A 14 2.09 -40.06 20.27
C SER A 14 1.24 -39.06 19.51
N ARG A 15 1.52 -37.75 19.65
CA ARG A 15 1.05 -36.77 18.68
C ARG A 15 1.74 -37.11 17.37
N SER A 16 0.99 -37.64 16.42
CA SER A 16 1.45 -37.81 15.04
C SER A 16 1.89 -36.45 14.55
N ALA A 17 3.21 -36.24 14.41
CA ALA A 17 3.72 -35.07 13.73
C ALA A 17 3.39 -35.25 12.25
N TRP A 18 2.44 -34.47 11.73
CA TRP A 18 2.14 -34.44 10.30
C TRP A 18 3.41 -34.05 9.54
N THR A 19 3.68 -34.69 8.41
CA THR A 19 4.75 -34.23 7.53
C THR A 19 4.37 -32.92 6.86
N GLN A 20 5.33 -32.14 6.44
CA GLN A 20 5.10 -30.84 5.75
C GLN A 20 4.22 -30.99 4.51
N SER A 21 4.41 -32.04 3.71
CA SER A 21 3.59 -32.34 2.53
C SER A 21 2.13 -32.66 2.89
N ASP A 22 1.88 -33.26 4.04
CA ASP A 22 0.54 -33.62 4.48
C ASP A 22 -0.27 -32.38 4.88
N VAL A 23 0.37 -31.41 5.54
CA VAL A 23 -0.29 -30.15 5.93
C VAL A 23 -0.66 -29.31 4.71
N GLN A 24 0.25 -29.15 3.75
CA GLN A 24 -0.03 -28.42 2.52
C GLN A 24 -1.17 -29.06 1.73
N LYS A 25 -1.12 -30.36 1.52
CA LYS A 25 -2.18 -31.10 0.86
C LYS A 25 -3.52 -30.97 1.59
N ARG A 26 -3.52 -31.06 2.91
CA ARG A 26 -4.73 -30.92 3.73
C ARG A 26 -5.35 -29.55 3.57
N TYR A 27 -4.61 -28.46 3.73
CA TYR A 27 -5.16 -27.11 3.60
C TYR A 27 -5.60 -26.81 2.18
N GLN A 28 -4.85 -27.22 1.16
CA GLN A 28 -5.27 -27.07 -0.22
C GLN A 28 -6.56 -27.85 -0.51
N THR A 29 -6.70 -29.08 0.01
CA THR A 29 -7.92 -29.88 -0.11
C THR A 29 -9.10 -29.22 0.58
N GLN A 30 -8.91 -28.66 1.78
CA GLN A 30 -9.98 -27.92 2.49
C GLN A 30 -10.44 -26.69 1.71
N LEU A 31 -9.53 -25.95 1.08
CA LEU A 31 -9.88 -24.80 0.24
C LEU A 31 -10.64 -25.21 -1.01
N ILE A 32 -10.22 -26.27 -1.70
CA ILE A 32 -10.90 -26.79 -2.90
C ILE A 32 -12.29 -27.30 -2.58
N LEU A 33 -12.44 -28.07 -1.50
CA LEU A 33 -13.70 -28.73 -1.12
C LEU A 33 -14.61 -27.87 -0.24
N ALA A 34 -14.21 -26.63 0.09
CA ALA A 34 -15.01 -25.74 0.89
C ALA A 34 -16.38 -25.49 0.24
N ASP A 35 -17.45 -25.77 0.96
CA ASP A 35 -18.80 -25.41 0.56
C ASP A 35 -19.01 -23.90 0.68
N ASN A 36 -19.78 -23.31 -0.21
CA ASN A 36 -20.14 -21.90 -0.11
C ASN A 36 -20.82 -21.61 1.25
N GLY A 37 -20.40 -20.53 1.91
CA GLY A 37 -20.86 -20.17 3.24
C GLY A 37 -20.10 -20.82 4.38
N SER A 38 -19.07 -21.63 4.09
CA SER A 38 -18.31 -22.35 5.13
C SER A 38 -17.10 -21.55 5.65
N THR A 39 -16.54 -22.04 6.76
CA THR A 39 -15.30 -21.55 7.34
C THR A 39 -14.21 -22.59 7.24
N VAL A 40 -13.09 -22.26 6.58
CA VAL A 40 -11.86 -23.04 6.58
C VAL A 40 -11.03 -22.62 7.78
N ASN A 41 -11.00 -23.45 8.81
CA ASN A 41 -10.24 -23.18 10.03
C ASN A 41 -8.83 -23.74 9.90
N LEU A 42 -7.84 -22.87 10.09
CA LEU A 42 -6.43 -23.23 10.13
C LEU A 42 -6.01 -23.47 11.60
N ASP A 43 -5.12 -24.41 11.80
CA ASP A 43 -4.64 -24.77 13.13
C ASP A 43 -3.65 -23.75 13.68
N GLN A 44 -3.45 -23.81 14.98
CA GLN A 44 -2.35 -23.11 15.64
C GLN A 44 -1.02 -23.81 15.36
N GLY A 45 -0.01 -23.07 14.95
CA GLY A 45 1.34 -23.57 14.68
C GLY A 45 1.99 -22.80 13.55
N THR A 46 3.27 -23.11 13.32
CA THR A 46 4.02 -22.67 12.14
C THR A 46 4.10 -23.82 11.17
N PHE A 47 3.57 -23.60 9.97
CA PHE A 47 3.51 -24.61 8.91
C PHE A 47 4.33 -24.13 7.71
N THR A 48 5.17 -25.00 7.17
CA THR A 48 6.00 -24.65 6.00
C THR A 48 5.36 -25.20 4.73
N PHE A 49 5.39 -24.41 3.67
CA PHE A 49 4.79 -24.70 2.37
C PHE A 49 5.84 -24.59 1.28
N THR A 50 5.82 -25.51 0.31
CA THR A 50 6.65 -25.47 -0.88
C THR A 50 5.93 -24.97 -2.11
N GLY A 51 4.60 -24.85 -2.06
CA GLY A 51 3.76 -24.35 -3.12
C GLY A 51 2.68 -23.41 -2.59
N SER A 52 2.12 -22.57 -3.47
CA SER A 52 1.02 -21.66 -3.17
C SER A 52 -0.24 -22.41 -2.71
N LEU A 53 -1.02 -21.77 -1.83
CA LEU A 53 -2.40 -22.17 -1.55
C LEU A 53 -3.36 -21.36 -2.43
N SER A 54 -4.46 -21.97 -2.87
CA SER A 54 -5.43 -21.30 -3.73
C SER A 54 -6.88 -21.58 -3.36
N LEU A 55 -7.71 -20.54 -3.48
CA LEU A 55 -9.18 -20.59 -3.41
C LEU A 55 -9.74 -19.97 -4.69
N GLU A 56 -10.55 -20.68 -5.45
CA GLU A 56 -11.11 -20.22 -6.72
C GLU A 56 -12.58 -20.54 -6.84
N ASP A 57 -13.34 -19.63 -7.48
CA ASP A 57 -14.77 -19.80 -7.81
C ASP A 57 -15.66 -20.09 -6.57
N LYS A 58 -15.33 -19.53 -5.41
CA LYS A 58 -16.05 -19.74 -4.14
C LYS A 58 -16.79 -18.49 -3.69
N LYS A 59 -17.82 -18.69 -2.87
CA LYS A 59 -18.63 -17.61 -2.31
C LYS A 59 -18.80 -17.76 -0.80
N HIS A 60 -18.78 -16.61 -0.11
CA HIS A 60 -19.05 -16.52 1.33
C HIS A 60 -18.12 -17.41 2.18
N ILE A 61 -16.83 -17.45 1.85
CA ILE A 61 -15.85 -18.27 2.57
C ILE A 61 -15.10 -17.43 3.58
N VAL A 62 -14.92 -17.98 4.78
CA VAL A 62 -14.02 -17.45 5.79
C VAL A 62 -12.78 -18.35 5.90
N ILE A 63 -11.59 -17.81 5.66
CA ILE A 63 -10.32 -18.47 5.96
C ILE A 63 -9.81 -17.90 7.29
N ARG A 64 -9.82 -18.72 8.32
CA ARG A 64 -9.59 -18.26 9.69
C ARG A 64 -8.45 -19.00 10.38
N GLY A 65 -7.42 -18.26 10.79
CA GLY A 65 -6.39 -18.73 11.72
C GLY A 65 -6.79 -18.54 13.19
N LYS A 66 -5.88 -18.82 14.10
CA LYS A 66 -6.05 -18.66 15.55
C LYS A 66 -5.51 -17.34 16.10
N GLY A 67 -4.96 -16.50 15.24
CA GLY A 67 -4.39 -15.18 15.52
C GLY A 67 -3.08 -14.95 14.79
N ILE A 68 -2.70 -13.68 14.63
CA ILE A 68 -1.36 -13.28 14.20
C ILE A 68 -0.36 -13.95 15.14
N ASP A 69 0.74 -14.49 14.62
CA ASP A 69 1.78 -15.23 15.33
C ASP A 69 1.32 -16.57 15.99
N LYS A 70 0.04 -16.91 15.92
CA LYS A 70 -0.49 -18.21 16.35
C LYS A 70 -0.70 -19.17 15.19
N THR A 71 -1.19 -18.70 14.06
CA THR A 71 -1.27 -19.46 12.81
C THR A 71 -0.33 -18.81 11.81
N VAL A 72 0.79 -19.45 11.54
CA VAL A 72 1.84 -18.94 10.65
C VAL A 72 2.01 -19.89 9.48
N LEU A 73 1.78 -19.39 8.28
CA LEU A 73 2.00 -20.09 7.02
C LEU A 73 3.29 -19.57 6.39
N SER A 74 4.37 -20.32 6.55
CA SER A 74 5.70 -19.97 6.07
C SER A 74 5.96 -20.59 4.69
N PHE A 75 6.29 -19.75 3.73
CA PHE A 75 6.66 -20.13 2.38
C PHE A 75 8.18 -20.06 2.16
N LYS A 76 8.94 -20.11 3.24
CA LYS A 76 10.40 -20.13 3.17
C LYS A 76 10.88 -21.35 2.41
N GLY A 77 11.55 -21.12 1.28
CA GLY A 77 11.96 -22.20 0.39
C GLY A 77 10.90 -22.66 -0.60
N GLN A 78 9.89 -21.83 -0.88
CA GLN A 78 8.87 -22.07 -1.88
C GLN A 78 9.47 -22.35 -3.25
N THR A 79 9.08 -23.45 -3.88
CA THR A 79 9.57 -23.90 -5.18
C THR A 79 8.51 -23.83 -6.27
N ASP A 80 7.23 -23.89 -5.88
CA ASP A 80 6.09 -23.90 -6.80
C ASP A 80 5.12 -22.75 -6.49
N GLY A 81 4.62 -22.10 -7.56
CA GLY A 81 3.83 -20.87 -7.45
C GLY A 81 4.68 -19.66 -7.08
N ALA A 82 4.04 -18.53 -6.94
CA ALA A 82 4.67 -17.25 -6.55
C ALA A 82 4.04 -16.66 -5.30
N GLU A 83 2.73 -16.73 -5.17
CA GLU A 83 1.98 -16.20 -4.04
C GLU A 83 2.00 -17.18 -2.85
N GLY A 84 1.80 -16.66 -1.65
CA GLY A 84 1.52 -17.52 -0.49
C GLY A 84 0.10 -18.06 -0.55
N LEU A 85 -0.89 -17.14 -0.57
CA LEU A 85 -2.30 -17.49 -0.74
C LEU A 85 -2.87 -16.70 -1.93
N ARG A 86 -3.51 -17.41 -2.84
CA ARG A 86 -4.22 -16.81 -3.98
C ARG A 86 -5.72 -17.04 -3.84
N VAL A 87 -6.50 -15.98 -4.06
CA VAL A 87 -7.97 -16.04 -4.15
C VAL A 87 -8.40 -15.41 -5.46
N SER A 88 -9.18 -16.12 -6.28
CA SER A 88 -9.62 -15.61 -7.58
C SER A 88 -11.07 -15.92 -7.89
N ASN A 89 -11.72 -15.02 -8.65
CA ASN A 89 -13.08 -15.18 -9.17
C ASN A 89 -14.10 -15.54 -8.07
N ALA A 90 -14.02 -14.86 -6.92
CA ALA A 90 -14.76 -15.22 -5.72
C ALA A 90 -15.68 -14.07 -5.26
N GLU A 91 -16.56 -14.38 -4.30
CA GLU A 91 -17.51 -13.42 -3.76
C GLU A 91 -17.61 -13.54 -2.22
N ASP A 92 -17.57 -12.41 -1.52
CA ASP A 92 -17.67 -12.30 -0.05
C ASP A 92 -16.67 -13.21 0.68
N ILE A 93 -15.38 -12.94 0.52
CA ILE A 93 -14.30 -13.71 1.14
C ILE A 93 -13.73 -12.94 2.33
N ILE A 94 -13.54 -13.62 3.44
CA ILE A 94 -12.87 -13.08 4.63
C ILE A 94 -11.62 -13.91 4.90
N ILE A 95 -10.49 -13.24 5.05
CA ILE A 95 -9.20 -13.82 5.46
C ILE A 95 -8.82 -13.17 6.78
N GLU A 96 -8.70 -13.96 7.85
CA GLU A 96 -8.49 -13.37 9.17
C GLU A 96 -7.61 -14.16 10.13
N ASN A 97 -6.95 -13.44 11.05
CA ASN A 97 -6.25 -13.99 12.20
C ASN A 97 -5.13 -14.98 11.83
N LEU A 98 -4.27 -14.62 10.90
CA LEU A 98 -3.15 -15.46 10.46
C LEU A 98 -1.95 -14.61 9.99
N THR A 99 -0.81 -15.27 9.85
CA THR A 99 0.42 -14.71 9.28
C THR A 99 0.85 -15.51 8.06
N ILE A 100 1.24 -14.80 7.00
CA ILE A 100 1.93 -15.34 5.82
C ILE A 100 3.37 -14.84 5.87
N GLN A 101 4.34 -15.75 5.71
CA GLN A 101 5.76 -15.42 5.78
C GLN A 101 6.55 -15.89 4.57
N ASP A 102 7.55 -15.09 4.18
CA ASP A 102 8.65 -15.48 3.29
C ASP A 102 8.20 -16.09 1.95
N THR A 103 7.16 -15.51 1.34
CA THR A 103 6.70 -15.91 0.01
C THR A 103 7.72 -15.54 -1.05
N LYS A 104 7.80 -16.34 -2.13
CA LYS A 104 8.69 -16.07 -3.27
C LYS A 104 8.26 -14.83 -4.05
N GLY A 105 6.96 -14.64 -4.22
CA GLY A 105 6.33 -13.46 -4.80
C GLY A 105 5.37 -12.80 -3.80
N ASP A 106 4.14 -12.52 -4.21
CA ASP A 106 3.18 -11.81 -3.38
C ASP A 106 2.74 -12.61 -2.14
N GLY A 107 2.46 -11.92 -1.05
CA GLY A 107 1.98 -12.57 0.19
C GLY A 107 0.59 -13.17 0.00
N ILE A 108 -0.43 -12.32 -0.07
CA ILE A 108 -1.81 -12.72 -0.37
C ILE A 108 -2.31 -11.93 -1.57
N LYS A 109 -2.55 -12.61 -2.68
CA LYS A 109 -3.12 -12.03 -3.89
C LYS A 109 -4.59 -12.37 -4.03
N THR A 110 -5.44 -11.36 -4.19
CA THR A 110 -6.84 -11.57 -4.54
C THR A 110 -7.16 -10.87 -5.85
N MET A 111 -7.78 -11.56 -6.79
CA MET A 111 -8.07 -11.06 -8.13
C MET A 111 -9.49 -11.37 -8.55
N ASN A 112 -10.21 -10.37 -9.09
CA ASN A 112 -11.61 -10.50 -9.50
C ASN A 112 -12.52 -10.98 -8.34
N VAL A 113 -12.38 -10.40 -7.16
CA VAL A 113 -13.19 -10.75 -5.98
C VAL A 113 -14.18 -9.63 -5.69
N LYS A 114 -15.45 -9.98 -5.51
CA LYS A 114 -16.50 -9.07 -5.08
C LYS A 114 -16.72 -9.22 -3.58
N GLY A 115 -16.25 -8.26 -2.79
CA GLY A 115 -16.25 -8.36 -1.33
C GLY A 115 -15.06 -9.16 -0.82
N ILE A 116 -13.96 -8.49 -0.52
CA ILE A 116 -12.80 -9.09 0.15
C ILE A 116 -12.49 -8.35 1.44
N THR A 117 -12.39 -9.09 2.53
CA THR A 117 -11.99 -8.55 3.83
C THR A 117 -10.74 -9.24 4.35
N PHE A 118 -9.72 -8.45 4.64
CA PHE A 118 -8.56 -8.86 5.43
C PHE A 118 -8.72 -8.27 6.83
N ARG A 119 -8.69 -9.12 7.86
CA ARG A 119 -8.81 -8.68 9.25
C ARG A 119 -7.76 -9.35 10.13
N ASN A 120 -6.94 -8.55 10.83
CA ASN A 120 -5.86 -9.08 11.67
C ASN A 120 -4.98 -10.08 10.90
N VAL A 121 -4.50 -9.70 9.74
CA VAL A 121 -3.59 -10.50 8.90
C VAL A 121 -2.23 -9.84 8.90
N LYS A 122 -1.18 -10.63 9.11
CA LYS A 122 0.19 -10.20 8.93
C LYS A 122 0.81 -10.85 7.69
N VAL A 123 1.51 -10.06 6.89
CA VAL A 123 2.37 -10.56 5.82
C VAL A 123 3.78 -10.01 6.07
N GLU A 124 4.77 -10.89 6.07
CA GLU A 124 6.15 -10.46 6.34
C GLU A 124 7.20 -11.28 5.61
N TRP A 125 8.27 -10.63 5.24
CA TRP A 125 9.54 -11.26 4.86
C TRP A 125 10.49 -11.11 6.06
N THR A 126 10.88 -12.24 6.67
CA THR A 126 11.58 -12.29 7.97
C THR A 126 13.04 -11.84 7.94
N GLY A 127 13.59 -11.58 6.77
CA GLY A 127 14.94 -11.04 6.59
C GLY A 127 14.96 -9.51 6.48
N PRO A 128 16.13 -8.93 6.20
CA PRO A 128 16.22 -7.51 5.91
C PRO A 128 15.48 -7.16 4.61
N PRO A 129 14.98 -5.90 4.49
CA PRO A 129 14.40 -5.40 3.25
C PRO A 129 15.38 -5.54 2.08
N LYS A 130 14.93 -6.14 0.97
CA LYS A 130 15.77 -6.37 -0.23
C LYS A 130 14.90 -6.57 -1.47
N ALA A 131 15.48 -6.31 -2.64
CA ALA A 131 14.81 -6.44 -3.94
C ALA A 131 14.29 -7.86 -4.25
N ASP A 132 14.89 -8.88 -3.67
CA ASP A 132 14.47 -10.29 -3.87
C ASP A 132 13.26 -10.70 -3.02
N ASN A 133 12.78 -9.86 -2.13
CA ASN A 133 11.52 -10.10 -1.45
C ASN A 133 10.36 -10.03 -2.44
N GLY A 134 9.23 -10.64 -2.13
CA GLY A 134 8.04 -10.51 -2.96
C GLY A 134 7.56 -9.07 -3.09
N GLY A 135 6.84 -8.78 -4.17
CA GLY A 135 6.43 -7.43 -4.51
C GLY A 135 5.41 -6.86 -3.53
N TYR A 136 4.33 -7.60 -3.30
CA TYR A 136 3.20 -7.10 -2.53
C TYR A 136 2.86 -7.98 -1.33
N GLY A 137 2.62 -7.34 -0.18
CA GLY A 137 2.16 -8.07 1.01
C GLY A 137 0.68 -8.47 0.88
N LEU A 138 -0.24 -7.54 1.06
CA LEU A 138 -1.66 -7.70 0.75
C LEU A 138 -1.92 -7.08 -0.63
N TYR A 139 -2.43 -7.90 -1.56
CA TYR A 139 -2.55 -7.55 -2.97
C TYR A 139 -3.95 -7.82 -3.55
N PRO A 140 -4.99 -7.06 -3.16
CA PRO A 140 -6.23 -7.06 -3.90
C PRO A 140 -6.09 -6.26 -5.20
N VAL A 141 -6.42 -6.92 -6.33
CA VAL A 141 -6.40 -6.32 -7.67
C VAL A 141 -7.68 -6.68 -8.43
N GLN A 142 -8.26 -5.69 -9.12
CA GLN A 142 -9.53 -5.84 -9.85
C GLN A 142 -10.66 -6.36 -8.94
N CYS A 143 -10.70 -5.87 -7.71
CA CYS A 143 -11.68 -6.25 -6.70
C CYS A 143 -12.71 -5.13 -6.47
N ASP A 144 -13.92 -5.51 -6.08
CA ASP A 144 -14.94 -4.58 -5.61
C ASP A 144 -15.17 -4.79 -4.10
N ASN A 145 -15.39 -3.71 -3.35
CA ASN A 145 -15.60 -3.72 -1.89
C ASN A 145 -14.45 -4.41 -1.13
N VAL A 146 -13.33 -3.71 -1.08
CA VAL A 146 -12.10 -4.15 -0.40
C VAL A 146 -12.05 -3.56 1.01
N MET A 147 -11.93 -4.40 2.03
CA MET A 147 -11.73 -4.01 3.42
C MET A 147 -10.41 -4.58 3.93
N ILE A 148 -9.50 -3.71 4.39
CA ILE A 148 -8.26 -4.07 5.07
C ILE A 148 -8.28 -3.42 6.44
N ASP A 149 -8.40 -4.21 7.51
CA ASP A 149 -8.58 -3.74 8.88
C ASP A 149 -7.65 -4.46 9.88
N GLY A 150 -6.84 -3.69 10.59
CA GLY A 150 -5.94 -4.21 11.62
C GLY A 150 -4.84 -5.13 11.07
N CYS A 151 -4.39 -4.91 9.83
CA CYS A 151 -3.38 -5.73 9.15
C CYS A 151 -1.97 -5.16 9.33
N THR A 152 -0.96 -6.02 9.13
CA THR A 152 0.45 -5.62 9.17
C THR A 152 1.18 -6.15 7.95
N ALA A 153 1.97 -5.30 7.27
CA ALA A 153 2.76 -5.68 6.11
C ALA A 153 4.21 -5.22 6.24
N ILE A 154 5.16 -6.15 6.06
CA ILE A 154 6.58 -5.93 6.38
C ILE A 154 7.48 -6.51 5.29
N GLY A 155 8.37 -5.68 4.74
CA GLY A 155 9.49 -6.14 3.94
C GLY A 155 9.21 -6.34 2.45
N ALA A 156 8.07 -5.87 1.93
CA ALA A 156 7.73 -5.95 0.52
C ALA A 156 8.65 -5.09 -0.36
N SER A 157 9.08 -5.64 -1.49
CA SER A 157 9.99 -4.95 -2.42
C SER A 157 9.28 -3.97 -3.36
N ASP A 158 7.96 -3.87 -3.26
CA ASP A 158 7.12 -2.88 -3.95
C ASP A 158 6.19 -2.22 -2.93
N ALA A 159 5.07 -2.82 -2.54
CA ALA A 159 4.19 -2.24 -1.53
C ALA A 159 3.73 -3.25 -0.47
N GLY A 160 3.76 -2.83 0.81
CA GLY A 160 3.28 -3.66 1.92
C GLY A 160 1.79 -3.95 1.79
N ILE A 161 0.98 -2.91 1.68
CA ILE A 161 -0.46 -2.98 1.40
C ILE A 161 -0.70 -2.31 0.04
N TYR A 162 -1.05 -3.08 -0.96
CA TYR A 162 -1.37 -2.59 -2.30
C TYR A 162 -2.82 -2.87 -2.64
N VAL A 163 -3.53 -1.87 -3.14
CA VAL A 163 -4.87 -2.04 -3.70
C VAL A 163 -4.89 -1.45 -5.11
N GLY A 164 -4.94 -2.33 -6.11
CA GLY A 164 -4.87 -1.91 -7.51
C GLY A 164 -6.13 -2.17 -8.29
N GLN A 165 -6.48 -1.25 -9.20
CA GLN A 165 -7.55 -1.40 -10.18
C GLN A 165 -8.89 -1.83 -9.55
N SER A 166 -9.17 -1.37 -8.33
CA SER A 166 -10.27 -1.81 -7.47
C SER A 166 -11.22 -0.67 -7.14
N ARG A 167 -12.38 -0.98 -6.52
CA ARG A 167 -13.41 0.01 -6.18
C ARG A 167 -14.03 -0.25 -4.81
N GLY A 168 -14.43 0.84 -4.13
CA GLY A 168 -15.09 0.73 -2.83
C GLY A 168 -14.13 0.20 -1.77
N ILE A 169 -13.08 0.96 -1.46
CA ILE A 169 -11.92 0.50 -0.72
C ILE A 169 -11.88 1.17 0.65
N VAL A 170 -11.60 0.37 1.67
CA VAL A 170 -11.26 0.86 3.01
C VAL A 170 -9.97 0.19 3.48
N VAL A 171 -8.95 1.00 3.80
CA VAL A 171 -7.72 0.57 4.47
C VAL A 171 -7.64 1.31 5.79
N LYS A 172 -7.75 0.59 6.91
CA LYS A 172 -7.80 1.21 8.24
C LYS A 172 -7.07 0.42 9.31
N ASN A 173 -6.68 1.12 10.40
CA ASN A 173 -6.10 0.53 11.61
C ASN A 173 -4.91 -0.41 11.35
N SER A 174 -4.21 -0.22 10.24
CA SER A 174 -3.18 -1.13 9.74
C SER A 174 -1.79 -0.51 9.84
N GLN A 175 -0.77 -1.37 9.87
CA GLN A 175 0.63 -0.95 9.94
C GLN A 175 1.39 -1.46 8.71
N ALA A 176 2.25 -0.61 8.14
CA ALA A 176 3.12 -1.00 7.04
C ALA A 176 4.51 -0.39 7.26
N TYR A 177 5.53 -1.25 7.36
CA TYR A 177 6.90 -0.79 7.61
C TYR A 177 7.96 -1.70 6.97
N HIS A 178 9.15 -1.14 6.75
CA HIS A 178 10.26 -1.79 6.06
C HIS A 178 9.94 -2.18 4.61
N ASN A 179 8.95 -1.57 3.97
CA ASN A 179 8.60 -1.80 2.56
C ASN A 179 9.20 -0.70 1.67
N VAL A 180 9.12 -0.84 0.37
CA VAL A 180 9.36 0.31 -0.52
C VAL A 180 8.20 1.29 -0.39
N ALA A 181 6.99 0.90 -0.71
CA ALA A 181 5.80 1.67 -0.35
C ALA A 181 5.10 1.03 0.86
N GLY A 182 4.70 1.83 1.84
CA GLY A 182 3.92 1.29 2.96
C GLY A 182 2.53 0.87 2.51
N ILE A 183 1.75 1.83 2.02
CA ILE A 183 0.37 1.64 1.51
C ILE A 183 0.30 2.27 0.12
N GLU A 184 -0.25 1.55 -0.86
CA GLU A 184 -0.43 2.04 -2.22
C GLU A 184 -1.85 1.79 -2.72
N ILE A 185 -2.47 2.86 -3.24
CA ILE A 185 -3.76 2.84 -3.93
C ILE A 185 -3.49 3.20 -5.39
N GLU A 186 -3.57 2.22 -6.28
CA GLU A 186 -3.19 2.40 -7.69
C GLU A 186 -4.38 2.17 -8.63
N ASN A 187 -4.61 3.10 -9.57
CA ASN A 187 -5.71 3.03 -10.56
C ASN A 187 -7.05 2.61 -9.95
N SER A 188 -7.32 3.03 -8.73
CA SER A 188 -8.46 2.59 -7.92
C SER A 188 -9.43 3.73 -7.66
N ARG A 189 -10.68 3.41 -7.34
CA ARG A 189 -11.73 4.43 -7.15
C ARG A 189 -12.50 4.24 -5.86
N ASN A 190 -12.89 5.36 -5.25
CA ASN A 190 -13.64 5.41 -4.01
C ASN A 190 -12.91 4.70 -2.88
N ALA A 191 -11.80 5.28 -2.43
CA ALA A 191 -10.95 4.72 -1.40
C ALA A 191 -10.87 5.62 -0.16
N ASP A 192 -11.01 5.03 1.00
CA ASP A 192 -10.73 5.61 2.31
C ASP A 192 -9.51 4.93 2.93
N VAL A 193 -8.46 5.70 3.19
CA VAL A 193 -7.21 5.25 3.83
C VAL A 193 -7.04 6.04 5.12
N PHE A 194 -7.33 5.44 6.28
CA PHE A 194 -7.35 6.19 7.52
C PHE A 194 -6.96 5.40 8.77
N ASN A 195 -6.51 6.10 9.80
CA ASN A 195 -6.06 5.53 11.07
C ASN A 195 -4.97 4.46 10.89
N ASN A 196 -4.15 4.58 9.85
CA ASN A 196 -3.03 3.67 9.62
C ASN A 196 -1.73 4.29 10.11
N GLU A 197 -0.73 3.44 10.31
CA GLU A 197 0.64 3.83 10.60
C GLU A 197 1.55 3.29 9.49
N ALA A 198 2.21 4.21 8.76
CA ALA A 198 3.17 3.87 7.70
C ALA A 198 4.53 4.48 8.05
N TYR A 199 5.51 3.64 8.38
CA TYR A 199 6.78 4.11 8.93
C TYR A 199 7.95 3.23 8.49
N GLU A 200 9.14 3.81 8.52
CA GLU A 200 10.37 3.10 8.15
C GLU A 200 10.29 2.40 6.78
N ASN A 201 9.49 2.97 5.86
CA ASN A 201 9.47 2.59 4.44
C ASN A 201 10.35 3.56 3.63
N THR A 202 10.49 3.33 2.33
CA THR A 202 11.04 4.34 1.42
C THR A 202 10.03 5.46 1.21
N GLY A 203 8.77 5.12 0.92
CA GLY A 203 7.62 6.01 0.87
C GLY A 203 6.46 5.49 1.74
N GLY A 204 5.78 6.39 2.45
CA GLY A 204 4.73 6.00 3.39
C GLY A 204 3.45 5.58 2.70
N ILE A 205 2.76 6.51 2.03
CA ILE A 205 1.50 6.27 1.32
C ILE A 205 1.63 6.76 -0.13
N LEU A 206 1.19 5.96 -1.09
CA LEU A 206 1.19 6.30 -2.51
C LEU A 206 -0.25 6.26 -3.07
N VAL A 207 -0.61 7.26 -3.86
CA VAL A 207 -1.87 7.31 -4.60
C VAL A 207 -1.54 7.54 -6.06
N PHE A 208 -1.55 6.47 -6.83
CA PHE A 208 -1.05 6.46 -8.20
C PHE A 208 -2.14 6.18 -9.23
N ASP A 209 -1.99 6.79 -10.40
CA ASP A 209 -2.68 6.40 -11.62
C ASP A 209 -1.64 6.19 -12.72
N LEU A 210 -1.60 5.00 -13.28
CA LEU A 210 -0.58 4.57 -14.23
C LEU A 210 -1.21 4.21 -15.59
N PRO A 211 -0.46 4.34 -16.70
CA PRO A 211 -0.92 3.91 -18.02
C PRO A 211 -0.97 2.39 -18.16
N ASP A 212 -1.58 1.93 -19.25
CA ASP A 212 -1.59 0.55 -19.72
C ASP A 212 -2.27 -0.45 -18.78
N LEU A 213 -3.08 0.02 -17.82
CA LEU A 213 -3.88 -0.81 -16.92
C LEU A 213 -5.34 -0.89 -17.37
N VAL A 214 -6.05 -1.94 -16.95
CA VAL A 214 -7.45 -2.17 -17.32
C VAL A 214 -8.35 -1.07 -16.76
N GLN A 215 -8.24 -0.78 -15.45
CA GLN A 215 -8.92 0.34 -14.84
C GLN A 215 -8.08 1.60 -15.00
N LYS A 216 -8.65 2.58 -15.70
CA LYS A 216 -8.04 3.89 -15.92
C LYS A 216 -8.67 4.94 -15.06
N GLN A 217 -7.97 6.07 -14.89
CA GLN A 217 -8.46 7.25 -14.19
C GLN A 217 -8.87 6.91 -12.74
N GLY A 218 -7.91 6.40 -11.98
CA GLY A 218 -8.03 6.27 -10.54
C GLY A 218 -8.30 7.61 -9.86
N GLY A 219 -8.94 7.58 -8.72
CA GLY A 219 -9.25 8.79 -7.98
C GLY A 219 -10.45 8.67 -7.05
N ASN A 220 -10.91 9.79 -6.53
CA ASN A 220 -11.87 9.84 -5.44
C ASN A 220 -11.33 9.08 -4.22
N VAL A 221 -10.15 9.52 -3.75
CA VAL A 221 -9.39 8.90 -2.65
C VAL A 221 -9.29 9.88 -1.49
N ARG A 222 -9.65 9.46 -0.29
CA ARG A 222 -9.39 10.21 0.95
C ARG A 222 -8.30 9.53 1.75
N VAL A 223 -7.28 10.31 2.14
CA VAL A 223 -6.18 9.88 3.01
C VAL A 223 -6.25 10.73 4.28
N TYR A 224 -6.68 10.15 5.42
CA TYR A 224 -6.92 10.96 6.60
C TYR A 224 -6.63 10.27 7.92
N ASN A 225 -6.29 11.06 8.93
CA ASN A 225 -5.97 10.57 10.28
C ASN A 225 -4.88 9.49 10.33
N ASN A 226 -3.97 9.43 9.36
CA ASN A 226 -2.86 8.50 9.39
C ASN A 226 -1.64 9.10 10.11
N TYR A 227 -0.82 8.22 10.69
CA TYR A 227 0.49 8.57 11.19
C TYR A 227 1.56 8.05 10.23
N VAL A 228 2.17 8.97 9.47
CA VAL A 228 3.13 8.66 8.39
C VAL A 228 4.48 9.25 8.76
N HIS A 229 5.41 8.39 9.18
CA HIS A 229 6.63 8.91 9.79
C HIS A 229 7.87 8.07 9.50
N ASP A 230 9.03 8.71 9.61
CA ASP A 230 10.35 8.06 9.49
C ASP A 230 10.54 7.23 8.19
N ASN A 231 9.82 7.54 7.10
CA ASN A 231 9.92 6.80 5.84
C ASN A 231 11.20 7.16 5.08
N ASN A 232 12.35 6.84 5.65
CA ASN A 232 13.67 7.20 5.17
C ASN A 232 14.51 6.00 4.73
N LEU A 233 13.90 4.83 4.59
CA LEU A 233 14.59 3.62 4.15
C LEU A 233 15.09 3.81 2.71
N PRO A 234 16.38 3.51 2.41
CA PRO A 234 16.86 3.53 1.05
C PRO A 234 15.99 2.68 0.12
N ASN A 235 15.64 3.20 -1.05
CA ASN A 235 14.81 2.49 -1.99
C ASN A 235 15.53 1.20 -2.46
N PHE A 236 14.85 0.07 -2.29
CA PHE A 236 15.34 -1.25 -2.65
C PHE A 236 14.44 -1.97 -3.67
N ALA A 237 13.51 -1.24 -4.31
CA ALA A 237 12.66 -1.79 -5.35
C ALA A 237 13.49 -2.37 -6.52
N PRO A 238 13.05 -3.44 -7.16
CA PRO A 238 13.66 -3.92 -8.39
C PRO A 238 13.69 -2.82 -9.45
N GLU A 239 14.79 -2.75 -10.19
CA GLU A 239 14.94 -1.78 -11.28
C GLU A 239 13.82 -1.97 -12.32
N GLY A 240 13.28 -0.86 -12.80
CA GLY A 240 12.18 -0.86 -13.78
C GLY A 240 10.78 -0.71 -13.17
N ASN A 241 10.57 -1.05 -11.90
CA ASN A 241 9.31 -0.77 -11.22
C ASN A 241 9.08 0.75 -11.13
N ILE A 242 7.80 1.17 -11.11
CA ILE A 242 7.48 2.59 -10.96
C ILE A 242 7.91 3.11 -9.59
N VAL A 243 7.73 2.31 -8.54
CA VAL A 243 8.11 2.65 -7.18
C VAL A 243 9.62 2.76 -6.96
N ALA A 244 10.45 2.21 -7.87
CA ALA A 244 11.90 2.45 -7.86
C ALA A 244 12.26 3.93 -8.08
N GLY A 245 11.31 4.71 -8.63
CA GLY A 245 11.42 6.16 -8.76
C GLY A 245 10.98 6.94 -7.52
N VAL A 246 10.46 6.31 -6.48
CA VAL A 246 10.07 7.00 -5.25
C VAL A 246 11.30 7.37 -4.44
N SER A 247 11.37 8.65 -4.06
CA SER A 247 12.46 9.15 -3.20
C SER A 247 12.32 8.59 -1.79
N ASP A 248 13.41 8.12 -1.20
CA ASP A 248 13.45 7.90 0.24
C ASP A 248 13.20 9.22 0.99
N GLY A 249 12.53 9.13 2.12
CA GLY A 249 12.07 10.30 2.86
C GLY A 249 10.73 10.86 2.36
N THR A 250 9.92 10.06 1.67
CA THR A 250 8.60 10.47 1.18
C THR A 250 7.49 10.05 2.15
N GLY A 251 6.68 11.01 2.61
CA GLY A 251 5.49 10.72 3.43
C GLY A 251 4.32 10.27 2.58
N LEU A 252 3.84 11.13 1.70
CA LEU A 252 2.76 10.85 0.74
C LEU A 252 3.19 11.27 -0.67
N LEU A 253 2.90 10.45 -1.67
CA LEU A 253 3.08 10.82 -3.08
C LEU A 253 1.78 10.59 -3.86
N ILE A 254 1.33 11.62 -4.56
CA ILE A 254 0.17 11.58 -5.47
C ILE A 254 0.72 11.69 -6.89
N LEU A 255 0.55 10.65 -7.70
CA LEU A 255 1.04 10.58 -9.08
C LEU A 255 -0.13 10.45 -10.05
N ALA A 256 -0.35 11.47 -10.87
CA ALA A 256 -1.37 11.53 -11.92
C ALA A 256 -2.81 11.19 -11.45
N ALA A 257 -3.06 11.20 -10.15
CA ALA A 257 -4.36 10.90 -9.59
C ALA A 257 -5.24 12.15 -9.47
N ASN A 258 -6.54 11.93 -9.57
CA ASN A 258 -7.54 13.00 -9.55
C ASN A 258 -8.50 12.84 -8.38
N ARG A 259 -9.03 13.96 -7.85
CA ARG A 259 -9.98 13.95 -6.75
C ARG A 259 -9.39 13.22 -5.53
N VAL A 260 -8.33 13.81 -4.97
CA VAL A 260 -7.66 13.29 -3.77
C VAL A 260 -7.81 14.31 -2.64
N GLU A 261 -8.28 13.86 -1.49
CA GLU A 261 -8.43 14.69 -0.30
C GLU A 261 -7.55 14.13 0.84
N VAL A 262 -6.64 14.97 1.34
CA VAL A 262 -5.62 14.61 2.35
C VAL A 262 -5.81 15.49 3.57
N PHE A 263 -6.25 14.92 4.70
CA PHE A 263 -6.55 15.73 5.88
C PHE A 263 -6.36 15.02 7.21
N GLY A 264 -6.07 15.78 8.25
CA GLY A 264 -5.91 15.24 9.60
C GLY A 264 -4.73 14.30 9.79
N ASN A 265 -3.85 14.16 8.81
CA ASN A 265 -2.67 13.28 8.92
C ASN A 265 -1.52 13.97 9.67
N ARG A 266 -0.63 13.14 10.21
CA ARG A 266 0.64 13.56 10.76
C ARG A 266 1.77 13.00 9.90
N PHE A 267 2.48 13.90 9.19
CA PHE A 267 3.67 13.58 8.39
C PHE A 267 4.92 14.02 9.18
N ILE A 268 5.56 13.07 9.83
CA ILE A 268 6.60 13.35 10.83
C ILE A 268 7.91 12.70 10.42
N ARG A 269 9.01 13.47 10.41
CA ARG A 269 10.37 13.00 10.09
C ARG A 269 10.53 12.24 8.77
N ASN A 270 9.69 12.56 7.77
CA ASN A 270 9.93 12.14 6.39
C ASN A 270 10.89 13.14 5.76
N GLN A 271 12.14 12.73 5.53
CA GLN A 271 13.26 13.65 5.37
C GLN A 271 13.27 14.43 4.03
N SER A 272 12.63 13.90 2.99
CA SER A 272 12.65 14.53 1.67
C SER A 272 11.37 15.26 1.32
N VAL A 273 10.23 14.56 1.34
CA VAL A 273 8.94 15.09 0.89
C VAL A 273 7.85 14.72 1.88
N GLY A 274 7.21 15.70 2.50
CA GLY A 274 6.03 15.44 3.33
C GLY A 274 4.85 14.97 2.47
N THR A 275 4.50 15.75 1.45
CA THR A 275 3.50 15.40 0.43
C THR A 275 3.96 15.88 -0.94
N GLY A 276 4.08 14.97 -1.90
CA GLY A 276 4.38 15.26 -3.30
C GLY A 276 3.13 15.15 -4.17
N ILE A 277 2.95 16.07 -5.10
CA ILE A 277 1.90 16.06 -6.12
C ILE A 277 2.61 16.15 -7.47
N ILE A 278 2.53 15.09 -8.25
CA ILE A 278 3.27 15.03 -9.51
C ILE A 278 2.39 14.46 -10.64
N SER A 279 2.67 14.91 -11.85
CA SER A 279 2.14 14.31 -13.06
C SER A 279 2.98 13.07 -13.47
N TYR A 280 2.43 12.18 -14.27
CA TYR A 280 3.21 11.08 -14.83
C TYR A 280 4.32 11.58 -15.76
N LEU A 281 4.15 12.76 -16.35
CA LEU A 281 5.12 13.36 -17.29
C LEU A 281 6.49 13.59 -16.65
N ILE A 282 6.57 13.81 -15.34
CA ILE A 282 7.86 14.00 -14.66
C ILE A 282 8.71 12.72 -14.63
N THR A 283 8.08 11.56 -14.87
CA THR A 283 8.79 10.29 -14.94
C THR A 283 9.62 10.14 -16.21
N GLU A 284 9.32 10.94 -17.25
CA GLU A 284 9.90 10.87 -18.61
C GLU A 284 9.71 9.50 -19.29
N ARG A 285 8.83 8.65 -18.76
CA ARG A 285 8.47 7.38 -19.38
C ARG A 285 7.50 7.62 -20.53
N PRO A 286 7.59 6.86 -21.62
CA PRO A 286 6.66 7.00 -22.73
C PRO A 286 5.23 6.66 -22.33
N ILE A 287 4.26 7.38 -22.87
CA ILE A 287 2.83 7.11 -22.70
C ILE A 287 2.31 6.58 -24.04
N THR A 288 1.99 5.29 -24.11
CA THR A 288 1.42 4.63 -25.29
C THR A 288 -0.09 4.54 -25.20
N ASP A 289 -0.65 4.57 -24.01
CA ASP A 289 -2.09 4.51 -23.75
C ASP A 289 -2.78 5.84 -24.05
N LYS A 290 -3.49 5.90 -25.17
CA LYS A 290 -4.23 7.10 -25.62
C LYS A 290 -5.39 7.50 -24.69
N GLY A 291 -5.86 6.60 -23.84
CA GLY A 291 -6.92 6.85 -22.87
C GLY A 291 -6.42 7.27 -21.49
N TYR A 292 -5.11 7.35 -21.31
CA TYR A 292 -4.50 7.71 -20.04
C TYR A 292 -4.46 9.24 -19.82
N TYR A 293 -4.77 9.66 -18.59
CA TYR A 293 -4.71 11.07 -18.18
C TYR A 293 -3.53 11.28 -17.23
N PRO A 294 -2.44 11.91 -17.70
CA PRO A 294 -1.16 11.93 -16.95
C PRO A 294 -1.05 13.03 -15.90
N PHE A 295 -2.08 13.82 -15.68
CA PHE A 295 -2.01 14.99 -14.79
C PHE A 295 -2.70 14.75 -13.45
N SER A 296 -2.14 15.32 -12.38
CA SER A 296 -2.79 15.43 -11.07
C SER A 296 -3.67 16.67 -11.01
N SER A 297 -4.93 16.52 -10.58
CA SER A 297 -5.85 17.66 -10.43
C SER A 297 -6.94 17.40 -9.38
N SER A 298 -7.66 18.45 -8.98
CA SER A 298 -8.75 18.34 -8.00
C SER A 298 -8.25 17.77 -6.66
N ILE A 299 -7.17 18.34 -6.13
CA ILE A 299 -6.53 17.85 -4.90
C ILE A 299 -6.73 18.85 -3.78
N SER A 300 -7.15 18.36 -2.62
CA SER A 300 -7.30 19.16 -1.39
C SER A 300 -6.41 18.61 -0.29
N ILE A 301 -5.51 19.45 0.27
CA ILE A 301 -4.59 19.11 1.36
C ILE A 301 -4.84 20.08 2.50
N HIS A 302 -5.43 19.60 3.60
CA HIS A 302 -5.81 20.50 4.68
C HIS A 302 -5.76 19.85 6.07
N ASP A 303 -5.60 20.66 7.08
CA ASP A 303 -5.65 20.24 8.49
C ASP A 303 -4.65 19.11 8.84
N ASN A 304 -3.54 19.00 8.11
CA ASN A 304 -2.46 18.07 8.41
C ASN A 304 -1.38 18.73 9.29
N VAL A 305 -0.53 17.90 9.89
CA VAL A 305 0.64 18.33 10.64
C VAL A 305 1.88 17.83 9.93
N TYR A 306 2.81 18.74 9.63
CA TYR A 306 4.12 18.44 9.05
C TYR A 306 5.22 18.79 10.05
N GLU A 307 6.11 17.83 10.34
CA GLU A 307 7.28 18.04 11.19
C GLU A 307 8.45 17.24 10.61
N ARG A 308 9.61 17.86 10.55
CA ARG A 308 10.85 17.23 10.09
C ARG A 308 12.02 17.80 10.86
N ASP A 309 13.00 16.94 11.16
CA ASP A 309 14.24 17.39 11.74
C ASP A 309 15.03 18.24 10.74
N PRO A 310 15.75 19.26 11.18
CA PRO A 310 16.64 20.01 10.31
C PRO A 310 17.66 19.11 9.63
N GLY A 311 17.81 19.26 8.31
CA GLY A 311 18.76 18.47 7.55
C GLY A 311 18.46 18.48 6.06
N PRO A 312 19.40 18.01 5.23
CA PRO A 312 19.19 17.93 3.79
C PRO A 312 18.20 16.82 3.44
N PRO A 313 17.48 16.94 2.31
CA PRO A 313 16.72 15.83 1.75
C PRO A 313 17.67 14.71 1.32
N THR A 314 17.10 13.58 0.88
CA THR A 314 17.93 12.50 0.33
C THR A 314 18.88 13.00 -0.76
N SER A 315 20.08 12.44 -0.79
CA SER A 315 21.04 12.64 -1.90
C SER A 315 21.05 11.49 -2.90
N ARG A 316 20.20 10.47 -2.67
CA ARG A 316 20.18 9.23 -3.47
C ARG A 316 19.32 9.38 -4.73
N GLY A 317 19.69 8.63 -5.74
CA GLY A 317 18.92 8.48 -6.96
C GLY A 317 18.71 9.76 -7.77
N ARG A 318 17.69 9.74 -8.62
CA ARG A 318 17.33 10.86 -9.49
C ARG A 318 16.79 12.05 -8.69
N PHE A 319 15.97 11.80 -7.70
CA PHE A 319 15.42 12.85 -6.85
C PHE A 319 16.49 13.53 -5.99
N GLY A 320 17.48 12.79 -5.49
CA GLY A 320 18.60 13.40 -4.80
C GLY A 320 19.35 14.39 -5.66
N LYS A 321 19.63 14.04 -6.93
CA LYS A 321 20.21 14.97 -7.90
C LYS A 321 19.33 16.19 -8.15
N LEU A 322 18.03 15.98 -8.32
CA LEU A 322 17.05 17.04 -8.51
C LEU A 322 17.07 18.02 -7.34
N PHE A 323 16.93 17.53 -6.12
CA PHE A 323 16.86 18.35 -4.92
C PHE A 323 18.15 19.17 -4.69
N HIS A 324 19.31 18.56 -4.85
CA HIS A 324 20.58 19.22 -4.56
C HIS A 324 21.13 20.03 -5.71
N SER A 325 21.14 19.51 -6.94
CA SER A 325 21.81 20.13 -8.07
C SER A 325 20.94 21.12 -8.83
N VAL A 326 19.65 20.81 -9.00
CA VAL A 326 18.71 21.61 -9.78
C VAL A 326 17.96 22.59 -8.89
N LEU A 327 17.25 22.06 -7.87
CA LEU A 327 16.38 22.86 -7.00
C LEU A 327 17.16 23.55 -5.86
N LYS A 328 18.37 23.08 -5.57
CA LYS A 328 19.24 23.59 -4.50
C LYS A 328 18.57 23.62 -3.12
N PHE A 329 17.74 22.62 -2.84
CA PHE A 329 17.12 22.44 -1.54
C PHE A 329 18.09 21.77 -0.57
N ASN A 330 19.01 22.53 -0.01
CA ASN A 330 20.08 21.97 0.82
C ASN A 330 19.59 21.55 2.22
N GLN A 331 18.91 22.47 2.95
CA GLN A 331 18.42 22.20 4.31
C GLN A 331 16.98 22.69 4.53
N ASP A 332 16.39 23.27 3.51
CA ASP A 332 15.08 23.91 3.57
C ASP A 332 14.22 23.45 2.38
N ILE A 333 13.98 22.13 2.29
CA ILE A 333 13.02 21.59 1.33
C ILE A 333 11.61 21.82 1.86
N PRO A 334 10.67 22.39 1.08
CA PRO A 334 9.28 22.53 1.51
C PRO A 334 8.62 21.19 1.81
N HIS A 335 7.66 21.18 2.74
CA HIS A 335 6.92 19.97 3.11
C HIS A 335 6.02 19.46 2.00
N ILE A 336 5.44 20.37 1.20
CA ILE A 336 4.52 20.05 0.10
C ILE A 336 5.16 20.48 -1.21
N LEU A 337 5.34 19.54 -2.13
CA LEU A 337 5.92 19.81 -3.45
C LEU A 337 4.88 19.52 -4.52
N TYR A 338 4.70 20.46 -5.43
CA TYR A 338 3.94 20.29 -6.66
C TYR A 338 4.87 20.43 -7.87
N ASP A 339 4.81 19.52 -8.83
CA ASP A 339 5.68 19.56 -10.01
C ASP A 339 5.39 20.74 -10.95
N GLY A 340 4.22 21.37 -10.83
CA GLY A 340 3.84 22.51 -11.65
C GLY A 340 3.31 22.14 -13.03
N ILE A 341 3.08 20.85 -13.31
CA ILE A 341 2.58 20.39 -14.61
C ILE A 341 1.07 20.22 -14.55
N ALA A 342 0.35 21.16 -15.15
CA ALA A 342 -1.10 21.13 -15.27
C ALA A 342 -1.54 20.77 -16.70
N ASP A 343 -2.74 20.22 -16.85
CA ASP A 343 -3.37 19.99 -18.16
C ASP A 343 -3.76 21.33 -18.81
N PRO A 344 -3.17 21.70 -19.95
CA PRO A 344 -3.49 22.96 -20.62
C PRO A 344 -4.96 23.12 -20.97
N SER A 345 -5.70 22.04 -21.19
CA SER A 345 -7.12 22.08 -21.52
C SER A 345 -8.02 22.45 -20.32
N THR A 346 -7.48 22.43 -19.12
CA THR A 346 -8.18 22.76 -17.85
C THR A 346 -7.77 24.12 -17.29
N LEU A 347 -7.07 24.94 -18.06
CA LEU A 347 -6.69 26.28 -17.67
C LEU A 347 -7.66 27.32 -18.23
N ASP A 348 -7.90 28.38 -17.49
CA ASP A 348 -8.60 29.58 -17.95
C ASP A 348 -7.71 30.43 -18.89
N LYS A 349 -8.23 31.56 -19.39
CA LYS A 349 -7.51 32.48 -20.28
C LYS A 349 -6.29 33.14 -19.64
N GLU A 350 -6.27 33.22 -18.33
CA GLU A 350 -5.19 33.76 -17.50
C GLU A 350 -4.16 32.68 -17.14
N GLY A 351 -4.38 31.41 -17.53
CA GLY A 351 -3.50 30.28 -17.25
C GLY A 351 -3.68 29.66 -15.85
N ASN A 352 -4.77 29.96 -15.16
CA ASN A 352 -5.08 29.33 -13.87
C ASN A 352 -5.93 28.09 -14.04
N PRO A 353 -5.77 27.05 -13.22
CA PRO A 353 -6.66 25.88 -13.27
C PRO A 353 -8.13 26.26 -13.01
N LEU A 354 -9.04 25.67 -13.78
CA LEU A 354 -10.49 25.79 -13.54
C LEU A 354 -10.84 25.43 -12.09
N PRO A 355 -11.90 25.99 -11.50
CA PRO A 355 -12.18 25.86 -10.09
C PRO A 355 -12.22 24.42 -9.55
N ASP A 356 -12.77 23.48 -10.34
CA ASP A 356 -12.85 22.06 -10.00
C ASP A 356 -11.57 21.26 -10.26
N ARG A 357 -10.56 21.89 -10.87
CA ARG A 357 -9.26 21.28 -11.23
C ARG A 357 -8.11 21.75 -10.35
N ARG A 358 -8.37 22.63 -9.41
CA ARG A 358 -7.37 23.24 -8.56
C ARG A 358 -6.71 22.24 -7.61
N ILE A 359 -5.51 22.60 -7.20
CA ILE A 359 -4.82 22.04 -6.05
C ILE A 359 -4.98 23.07 -4.91
N CYS A 360 -5.69 22.67 -3.86
CA CYS A 360 -5.96 23.55 -2.72
C CYS A 360 -5.23 23.06 -1.48
N ILE A 361 -4.44 23.94 -0.87
CA ILE A 361 -3.58 23.64 0.28
C ILE A 361 -3.84 24.70 1.36
N ARG A 362 -4.40 24.31 2.49
CA ARG A 362 -4.81 25.25 3.55
C ARG A 362 -4.77 24.62 4.95
N ASN A 363 -4.69 25.45 5.96
CA ASN A 363 -4.84 25.09 7.38
C ASN A 363 -3.90 23.96 7.87
N ASN A 364 -2.79 23.70 7.19
CA ASN A 364 -1.85 22.68 7.67
C ASN A 364 -0.87 23.32 8.66
N LYS A 365 -0.58 22.62 9.76
CA LYS A 365 0.43 23.07 10.72
C LYS A 365 1.83 22.90 10.09
N ASN A 366 2.67 23.94 10.19
CA ASN A 366 3.99 24.04 9.59
C ASN A 366 3.97 23.90 8.05
N GLN A 367 2.92 24.40 7.40
CA GLN A 367 2.79 24.38 5.96
C GLN A 367 3.92 25.13 5.28
N SER A 368 4.60 24.48 4.36
CA SER A 368 5.49 25.10 3.38
C SER A 368 5.30 24.41 2.03
N VAL A 369 5.23 25.19 0.96
CA VAL A 369 4.85 24.72 -0.38
C VAL A 369 5.91 25.16 -1.39
N ALA A 370 6.19 24.34 -2.39
CA ALA A 370 6.83 24.78 -3.61
C ALA A 370 6.14 24.24 -4.85
N ASN A 371 5.93 25.12 -5.83
CA ASN A 371 5.69 24.78 -7.22
C ASN A 371 7.05 24.70 -7.92
N LEU A 372 7.37 23.53 -8.44
CA LEU A 372 8.70 23.24 -9.01
C LEU A 372 8.87 23.72 -10.44
N ASP A 373 7.77 24.07 -11.15
CA ASP A 373 7.80 24.51 -12.55
C ASP A 373 8.51 23.50 -13.49
N ALA A 374 8.28 22.20 -13.25
CA ALA A 374 8.97 21.15 -13.97
C ALA A 374 8.67 21.16 -15.48
N GLY A 375 7.48 21.58 -15.88
CA GLY A 375 7.10 21.73 -17.30
C GLY A 375 7.94 22.75 -18.06
N ARG A 376 8.64 23.66 -17.34
CA ARG A 376 9.57 24.64 -17.92
C ARG A 376 11.02 24.41 -17.45
N GLY A 377 11.35 23.17 -17.10
CA GLY A 377 12.71 22.79 -16.73
C GLY A 377 13.17 23.41 -15.41
N PHE A 378 12.26 23.61 -14.45
CA PHE A 378 12.53 24.14 -13.11
C PHE A 378 13.06 25.60 -13.09
N GLN A 379 12.71 26.39 -14.12
CA GLN A 379 13.26 27.76 -14.26
C GLN A 379 12.64 28.76 -13.29
N HIS A 380 11.40 28.55 -12.86
CA HIS A 380 10.65 29.49 -12.02
C HIS A 380 10.06 28.78 -10.79
N VAL A 381 10.93 28.11 -10.01
CA VAL A 381 10.52 27.50 -8.75
C VAL A 381 9.94 28.58 -7.82
N SER A 382 8.71 28.39 -7.38
CA SER A 382 8.01 29.36 -6.52
C SER A 382 7.66 28.72 -5.18
N ARG A 383 7.90 29.43 -4.09
CA ARG A 383 7.45 29.08 -2.73
C ARG A 383 6.23 29.88 -2.29
N ASP A 384 5.58 30.59 -3.21
CA ASP A 384 4.35 31.32 -2.93
C ASP A 384 3.19 30.34 -2.74
N ALA A 385 2.60 30.35 -1.56
CA ALA A 385 1.45 29.53 -1.21
C ALA A 385 0.11 30.14 -1.63
N ALA A 386 0.09 31.43 -2.00
CA ALA A 386 -1.16 32.15 -2.30
C ALA A 386 -2.00 31.50 -3.43
N PRO A 387 -1.40 31.00 -4.54
CA PRO A 387 -2.16 30.34 -5.60
C PRO A 387 -2.89 29.05 -5.15
N PHE A 388 -2.44 28.43 -4.06
CA PHE A 388 -2.99 27.20 -3.51
C PHE A 388 -3.97 27.43 -2.39
N ASN A 389 -4.16 28.68 -1.93
CA ASN A 389 -5.10 29.01 -0.86
C ASN A 389 -6.52 29.05 -1.38
N CYS A 390 -7.10 27.88 -1.59
CA CYS A 390 -8.47 27.68 -2.06
C CYS A 390 -9.13 26.51 -1.32
N GLN A 391 -10.37 26.24 -1.64
CA GLN A 391 -11.15 25.14 -1.09
C GLN A 391 -11.88 24.40 -2.21
N LEU A 392 -11.83 23.10 -2.18
CA LEU A 392 -12.71 22.22 -2.94
C LEU A 392 -13.81 21.66 -2.04
N ASP A 393 -14.90 21.23 -2.64
CA ASP A 393 -15.95 20.52 -1.90
C ASP A 393 -15.39 19.18 -1.36
N PRO A 394 -15.72 18.80 -0.12
CA PRO A 394 -15.29 17.53 0.45
C PRO A 394 -15.72 16.35 -0.42
N LEU A 395 -14.84 15.37 -0.57
CA LEU A 395 -15.15 14.18 -1.34
C LEU A 395 -16.21 13.34 -0.63
N LYS A 396 -17.26 12.98 -1.37
CA LYS A 396 -18.27 12.02 -0.91
C LYS A 396 -17.90 10.64 -1.43
N ILE A 397 -17.50 9.76 -0.53
CA ILE A 397 -17.19 8.37 -0.84
C ILE A 397 -18.26 7.48 -0.22
N THR A 398 -18.92 6.71 -1.06
CA THR A 398 -19.81 5.65 -0.60
C THR A 398 -19.02 4.35 -0.69
N VAL A 399 -18.45 3.92 0.42
CA VAL A 399 -17.95 2.54 0.59
C VAL A 399 -19.12 1.70 1.07
N GLY A 400 -19.24 0.49 0.52
CA GLY A 400 -20.31 -0.43 0.91
C GLY A 400 -20.34 -0.57 2.45
N ASN A 401 -21.55 -0.57 3.00
CA ASN A 401 -21.80 -0.59 4.44
C ASN A 401 -20.96 -1.66 5.14
N ASP A 402 -20.37 -1.28 6.27
CA ASP A 402 -19.83 -2.21 7.27
C ASP A 402 -20.86 -3.33 7.53
N ARG A 403 -20.57 -4.55 7.10
CA ARG A 403 -21.30 -5.76 7.48
C ARG A 403 -20.55 -6.53 8.54
#